data_6df4dc8c3a256803bbd5c463a0a95d3e
#
_entry.id   6df4dc8c3a256803bbd5c463a0a95d3e
#
_cell.length_a   1.000
_cell.length_b   1.000
_cell.length_c   1.000
_cell.angle_alpha   90.00
_cell.angle_beta   90.00
_cell.angle_gamma   90.00
#
_symmetry.space_group_name_H-M   'P 1'
#
loop_
_entity.id
_entity.type
_entity.pdbx_description
1 polymer ?
#
loop_
_entity_poly.entity_id
_entity_poly.type
_entity_poly.pdbx_seq_one_letter_code
_entity_poly.pdbx_strand_id
1 'polypeptide(L)'
;MLFVVQGLEDDSKGVSIMVRVLEKYLPRSVKTKDGEEHKVTEMLAGDRTGTITLTLWDELSEGVELDDLVDLSNAYTNRFRGRLRLNVGRFGSLAKVEDQNFPTREQILGRFRWRHRKKD
;
A
#
# COMPACT_ATOMS: atom_id res chain seq x y z
N MET A 1 14.60 -9.41 -4.67
CA MET A 1 14.89 -7.97 -4.76
C MET A 1 13.79 -7.17 -4.08
N LEU A 2 14.16 -6.22 -3.25
CA LEU A 2 13.21 -5.37 -2.55
C LEU A 2 12.97 -4.09 -3.36
N PHE A 3 11.72 -3.78 -3.64
CA PHE A 3 11.34 -2.57 -4.35
C PHE A 3 11.18 -1.40 -3.38
N VAL A 4 11.18 -0.19 -3.92
CA VAL A 4 10.74 1.02 -3.24
C VAL A 4 9.61 1.65 -4.06
N VAL A 5 8.79 2.49 -3.41
CA VAL A 5 7.59 3.04 -4.06
C VAL A 5 7.93 3.73 -5.39
N GLN A 6 8.97 4.56 -5.39
CA GLN A 6 9.36 5.30 -6.60
C GLN A 6 9.76 4.38 -7.77
N GLY A 7 10.20 3.16 -7.46
CA GLY A 7 10.62 2.21 -8.48
C GLY A 7 9.52 1.32 -9.03
N LEU A 8 8.29 1.48 -8.54
CA LEU A 8 7.18 0.65 -9.00
C LEU A 8 6.68 1.13 -10.36
N GLU A 9 6.37 0.15 -11.21
CA GLU A 9 5.83 0.40 -12.53
C GLU A 9 4.46 -0.26 -12.65
N ASP A 10 3.70 0.14 -13.67
CA ASP A 10 2.41 -0.46 -13.96
C ASP A 10 2.57 -1.94 -14.31
N ASP A 11 1.59 -2.73 -13.94
CA ASP A 11 1.49 -4.16 -14.31
C ASP A 11 2.69 -5.00 -13.85
N SER A 12 3.30 -4.63 -12.72
CA SER A 12 4.37 -5.42 -12.11
C SER A 12 3.77 -6.56 -11.29
N LYS A 13 4.47 -7.68 -11.25
CA LYS A 13 4.07 -8.86 -10.47
C LYS A 13 5.24 -9.31 -9.61
N GLY A 14 4.94 -10.14 -8.61
CA GLY A 14 5.97 -10.68 -7.72
C GLY A 14 6.73 -9.60 -6.96
N VAL A 15 6.05 -8.54 -6.57
CA VAL A 15 6.68 -7.40 -5.92
C VAL A 15 6.87 -7.68 -4.44
N SER A 16 8.11 -7.48 -3.96
CA SER A 16 8.43 -7.47 -2.54
C SER A 16 8.77 -6.05 -2.15
N ILE A 17 8.07 -5.52 -1.16
CA ILE A 17 8.24 -4.13 -0.77
C ILE A 17 7.85 -3.92 0.69
N MET A 18 8.54 -3.02 1.35
CA MET A 18 8.23 -2.62 2.72
C MET A 18 7.68 -1.22 2.72
N VAL A 19 6.51 -1.02 3.31
CA VAL A 19 5.85 0.29 3.36
C VAL A 19 5.25 0.55 4.73
N ARG A 20 5.14 1.83 5.07
CA ARG A 20 4.49 2.30 6.29
C ARG A 20 3.04 2.68 5.99
N VAL A 21 2.11 2.27 6.83
CA VAL A 21 0.69 2.63 6.68
C VAL A 21 0.50 4.06 7.17
N LEU A 22 0.05 4.92 6.27
CA LEU A 22 -0.09 6.35 6.54
C LEU A 22 -1.53 6.74 6.84
N GLU A 23 -2.49 6.17 6.12
CA GLU A 23 -3.92 6.36 6.35
C GLU A 23 -4.64 5.07 6.03
N LYS A 24 -5.77 4.85 6.70
CA LYS A 24 -6.57 3.65 6.48
C LYS A 24 -8.00 4.08 6.23
N TYR A 25 -8.59 3.58 5.16
CA TYR A 25 -9.95 3.94 4.78
C TYR A 25 -10.92 2.82 5.13
N LEU A 26 -12.21 3.13 5.10
CA LEU A 26 -13.24 2.14 5.40
C LEU A 26 -13.24 1.03 4.35
N PRO A 27 -13.41 -0.22 4.76
CA PRO A 27 -13.51 -1.31 3.80
C PRO A 27 -14.78 -1.20 2.96
N ARG A 28 -14.72 -1.74 1.76
CA ARG A 28 -15.87 -1.81 0.86
C ARG A 28 -15.95 -3.19 0.23
N SER A 29 -17.13 -3.53 -0.21
CA SER A 29 -17.36 -4.79 -0.90
C SER A 29 -17.20 -4.60 -2.40
N VAL A 30 -16.55 -5.55 -3.05
CA VAL A 30 -16.44 -5.58 -4.51
C VAL A 30 -16.87 -6.96 -4.98
N LYS A 31 -17.47 -7.00 -6.17
CA LYS A 31 -17.86 -8.24 -6.79
C LYS A 31 -16.94 -8.50 -7.96
N THR A 32 -16.29 -9.65 -7.97
CA THR A 32 -15.36 -10.01 -9.03
C THR A 32 -16.11 -10.69 -10.17
N LYS A 33 -15.40 -10.93 -11.27
CA LYS A 33 -16.00 -11.48 -12.49
C LYS A 33 -16.62 -12.85 -12.30
N ASP A 34 -16.11 -13.61 -11.34
CA ASP A 34 -16.64 -14.94 -11.02
C ASP A 34 -17.89 -14.87 -10.15
N GLY A 35 -18.38 -13.68 -9.82
CA GLY A 35 -19.58 -13.50 -9.02
C GLY A 35 -19.34 -13.54 -7.52
N GLU A 36 -18.12 -13.71 -7.08
CA GLU A 36 -17.83 -13.74 -5.64
C GLU A 36 -17.68 -12.32 -5.09
N GLU A 37 -18.14 -12.15 -3.85
CA GLU A 37 -17.94 -10.90 -3.12
C GLU A 37 -16.68 -10.95 -2.32
N HIS A 38 -15.93 -9.84 -2.33
CA HIS A 38 -14.71 -9.69 -1.56
C HIS A 38 -14.75 -8.37 -0.81
N LYS A 39 -14.07 -8.34 0.32
CA LYS A 39 -13.84 -7.11 1.07
C LYS A 39 -12.49 -6.53 0.62
N VAL A 40 -12.48 -5.25 0.34
CA VAL A 40 -11.27 -4.53 -0.08
C VAL A 40 -11.05 -3.37 0.86
N THR A 41 -9.86 -3.27 1.41
CA THR A 41 -9.48 -2.13 2.26
C THR A 41 -8.35 -1.38 1.58
N GLU A 42 -8.58 -0.10 1.35
CA GLU A 42 -7.55 0.77 0.79
C GLU A 42 -6.85 1.54 1.89
N MET A 43 -5.58 1.76 1.69
CA MET A 43 -4.74 2.49 2.62
C MET A 43 -3.82 3.39 1.82
N LEU A 44 -3.42 4.51 2.41
CA LEU A 44 -2.28 5.25 1.88
C LEU A 44 -1.05 4.68 2.55
N ALA A 45 -0.06 4.31 1.76
CA ALA A 45 1.17 3.73 2.27
C ALA A 45 2.36 4.45 1.64
N GLY A 46 3.52 4.29 2.23
CA GLY A 46 4.68 4.94 1.66
C GLY A 46 5.99 4.51 2.28
N ASP A 47 7.03 5.00 1.68
CA ASP A 47 8.39 4.88 2.15
C ASP A 47 9.11 6.20 1.94
N ARG A 48 10.44 6.19 2.07
CA ARG A 48 11.23 7.40 1.90
C ARG A 48 11.15 7.97 0.49
N THR A 49 10.76 7.18 -0.50
CA THR A 49 10.77 7.56 -1.91
C THR A 49 9.44 8.08 -2.43
N GLY A 50 8.32 7.76 -1.76
CA GLY A 50 7.01 8.20 -2.24
C GLY A 50 5.88 7.54 -1.49
N THR A 51 4.67 7.86 -1.94
CA THR A 51 3.43 7.28 -1.40
C THR A 51 2.66 6.59 -2.51
N ILE A 52 1.81 5.64 -2.12
CA ILE A 52 1.02 4.85 -3.06
C ILE A 52 -0.23 4.34 -2.35
N THR A 53 -1.31 4.16 -3.10
CA THR A 53 -2.49 3.50 -2.57
C THR A 53 -2.21 2.00 -2.48
N LEU A 54 -2.38 1.45 -1.29
CA LEU A 54 -2.24 0.02 -1.03
C LEU A 54 -3.63 -0.58 -0.89
N THR A 55 -3.92 -1.62 -1.66
CA THR A 55 -5.20 -2.31 -1.62
C THR A 55 -4.97 -3.71 -1.06
N LEU A 56 -5.62 -3.99 0.06
CA LEU A 56 -5.56 -5.29 0.72
C LEU A 56 -6.91 -6.00 0.56
N TRP A 57 -6.85 -7.25 0.13
CA TRP A 57 -8.03 -8.05 -0.14
C TRP A 57 -8.36 -8.95 1.04
N ASP A 58 -9.65 -9.01 1.36
CA ASP A 58 -10.24 -9.89 2.37
C ASP A 58 -9.57 -9.70 3.74
N GLU A 59 -9.16 -10.77 4.40
CA GLU A 59 -8.65 -10.71 5.77
C GLU A 59 -7.22 -10.16 5.90
N LEU A 60 -6.54 -9.88 4.79
CA LEU A 60 -5.18 -9.34 4.86
C LEU A 60 -5.11 -7.98 5.54
N SER A 61 -6.22 -7.23 5.55
CA SER A 61 -6.28 -5.92 6.20
C SER A 61 -6.50 -6.01 7.71
N GLU A 62 -6.89 -7.18 8.21
CA GLU A 62 -7.17 -7.34 9.63
C GLU A 62 -5.88 -7.22 10.44
N GLY A 63 -5.94 -6.46 11.52
CA GLY A 63 -4.78 -6.25 12.37
C GLY A 63 -3.78 -5.23 11.86
N VAL A 64 -4.00 -4.66 10.67
CA VAL A 64 -3.13 -3.60 10.14
C VAL A 64 -3.67 -2.25 10.57
N GLU A 65 -2.81 -1.46 11.21
CA GLU A 65 -3.20 -0.18 11.79
C GLU A 65 -2.30 0.95 11.30
N LEU A 66 -2.71 2.17 11.62
CA LEU A 66 -1.92 3.36 11.29
C LEU A 66 -0.52 3.23 11.89
N ASP A 67 0.45 3.68 11.11
CA ASP A 67 1.87 3.68 11.47
C ASP A 67 2.51 2.28 11.51
N ASP A 68 1.77 1.25 11.15
CA ASP A 68 2.38 -0.08 11.01
C ASP A 68 3.33 -0.10 9.84
N LEU A 69 4.44 -0.79 10.02
CA LEU A 69 5.38 -1.10 8.94
C LEU A 69 5.07 -2.52 8.48
N VAL A 70 4.78 -2.67 7.20
CA VAL A 70 4.41 -3.96 6.65
C VAL A 70 5.37 -4.37 5.55
N ASP A 71 5.72 -5.64 5.58
CA ASP A 71 6.56 -6.28 4.58
C ASP A 71 5.66 -7.10 3.68
N LEU A 72 5.57 -6.70 2.43
CA LEU A 72 4.67 -7.31 1.45
C LEU A 72 5.46 -8.20 0.51
N SER A 73 4.91 -9.38 0.24
CA SER A 73 5.50 -10.35 -0.68
C SER A 73 4.49 -10.74 -1.73
N ASN A 74 4.97 -10.92 -2.94
CA ASN A 74 4.16 -11.30 -4.09
C ASN A 74 2.98 -10.36 -4.31
N ALA A 75 3.25 -9.07 -4.14
CA ALA A 75 2.30 -8.01 -4.45
C ALA A 75 2.31 -7.74 -5.96
N TYR A 76 1.33 -6.98 -6.42
CA TYR A 76 1.28 -6.61 -7.83
C TYR A 76 0.75 -5.18 -7.96
N THR A 77 1.06 -4.56 -9.08
CA THR A 77 0.60 -3.19 -9.37
C THR A 77 -0.37 -3.20 -10.53
N ASN A 78 -1.26 -2.21 -10.51
CA ASN A 78 -2.12 -1.90 -11.63
C ASN A 78 -2.46 -0.42 -11.60
N ARG A 79 -3.10 0.07 -12.65
CA ARG A 79 -3.60 1.43 -12.68
C ARG A 79 -5.11 1.42 -12.57
N PHE A 80 -5.61 2.34 -11.77
CA PHE A 80 -7.03 2.59 -11.65
C PHE A 80 -7.26 4.09 -11.76
N ARG A 81 -7.99 4.50 -12.78
CA ARG A 81 -8.24 5.92 -13.07
C ARG A 81 -6.96 6.74 -13.17
N GLY A 82 -5.96 6.16 -13.83
CA GLY A 82 -4.68 6.81 -14.06
C GLY A 82 -3.70 6.79 -12.90
N ARG A 83 -4.08 6.21 -11.76
CA ARG A 83 -3.22 6.16 -10.59
C ARG A 83 -2.70 4.74 -10.36
N LEU A 84 -1.43 4.66 -10.05
CA LEU A 84 -0.79 3.38 -9.73
C LEU A 84 -1.23 2.91 -8.37
N ARG A 85 -1.57 1.64 -8.27
CA ARG A 85 -1.96 1.00 -7.01
C ARG A 85 -1.11 -0.23 -6.77
N LEU A 86 -0.83 -0.46 -5.50
CA LEU A 86 -0.13 -1.65 -5.03
C LEU A 86 -1.17 -2.56 -4.37
N ASN A 87 -1.24 -3.80 -4.82
CA ASN A 87 -2.25 -4.74 -4.36
C ASN A 87 -1.60 -5.96 -3.73
N VAL A 88 -2.20 -6.44 -2.65
CA VAL A 88 -1.86 -7.75 -2.08
C VAL A 88 -3.15 -8.55 -2.04
N GLY A 89 -3.19 -9.59 -2.83
CA GLY A 89 -4.34 -10.45 -2.94
C GLY A 89 -4.06 -11.85 -2.40
N ARG A 90 -4.85 -12.78 -2.89
CA ARG A 90 -4.90 -14.16 -2.45
C ARG A 90 -3.54 -14.86 -2.38
N PHE A 91 -2.66 -14.58 -3.33
CA PHE A 91 -1.37 -15.25 -3.43
C PHE A 91 -0.22 -14.43 -2.85
N GLY A 92 -0.52 -13.26 -2.32
CA GLY A 92 0.46 -12.44 -1.65
C GLY A 92 0.43 -12.64 -0.15
N SER A 93 1.37 -12.04 0.53
CA SER A 93 1.43 -12.11 1.98
C SER A 93 1.85 -10.76 2.56
N LEU A 94 1.52 -10.59 3.83
CA LEU A 94 1.80 -9.38 4.58
C LEU A 94 2.30 -9.78 5.96
N ALA A 95 3.40 -9.19 6.39
CA ALA A 95 3.90 -9.37 7.74
C ALA A 95 4.16 -8.00 8.36
N LYS A 96 3.76 -7.81 9.62
CA LYS A 96 4.11 -6.61 10.35
C LYS A 96 5.53 -6.75 10.87
N VAL A 97 6.33 -5.72 10.67
CA VAL A 97 7.73 -5.74 11.05
C VAL A 97 8.10 -4.47 11.80
N GLU A 98 9.27 -4.45 12.39
CA GLU A 98 9.80 -3.27 13.05
C GLU A 98 11.17 -2.96 12.47
N ASP A 99 11.40 -1.68 12.20
CA ASP A 99 12.68 -1.19 11.72
C ASP A 99 12.81 0.28 12.13
N GLN A 100 13.67 0.53 13.09
CA GLN A 100 13.86 1.87 13.64
C GLN A 100 14.44 2.85 12.62
N ASN A 101 15.05 2.34 11.57
CA ASN A 101 15.64 3.18 10.54
C ASN A 101 14.66 3.52 9.43
N PHE A 102 13.48 2.89 9.42
CA PHE A 102 12.45 3.20 8.45
C PHE A 102 11.70 4.45 8.90
N PRO A 103 11.40 5.40 7.99
CA PRO A 103 10.74 6.64 8.41
C PRO A 103 9.35 6.37 9.00
N THR A 104 8.98 7.20 9.96
CA THR A 104 7.67 7.12 10.59
C THR A 104 6.59 7.70 9.69
N ARG A 105 5.34 7.44 10.06
CA ARG A 105 4.19 8.02 9.38
C ARG A 105 4.32 9.55 9.28
N GLU A 106 4.66 10.19 10.39
CA GLU A 106 4.77 11.65 10.42
C GLU A 106 5.88 12.18 9.52
N GLN A 107 7.01 11.48 9.47
CA GLN A 107 8.12 11.87 8.60
C GLN A 107 7.73 11.78 7.13
N ILE A 108 7.06 10.70 6.74
CA ILE A 108 6.66 10.52 5.35
C ILE A 108 5.59 11.53 4.97
N LEU A 109 4.55 11.67 5.79
CA LEU A 109 3.46 12.62 5.52
C LEU A 109 3.96 14.05 5.49
N GLY A 110 4.85 14.43 6.39
CA GLY A 110 5.41 15.76 6.41
C GLY A 110 6.14 16.09 5.14
N ARG A 111 6.92 15.14 4.63
CA ARG A 111 7.70 15.33 3.40
C ARG A 111 6.81 15.53 2.17
N PHE A 112 5.76 14.70 2.02
CA PHE A 112 4.96 14.73 0.79
C PHE A 112 3.77 15.67 0.87
N ARG A 113 3.15 15.87 2.04
CA ARG A 113 2.09 16.86 2.22
C ARG A 113 2.61 18.27 1.97
N TRP A 114 3.81 18.54 2.43
CA TRP A 114 4.40 19.86 2.25
C TRP A 114 4.54 20.20 0.78
N ARG A 115 4.92 19.23 -0.04
CA ARG A 115 5.03 19.41 -1.49
C ARG A 115 3.68 19.71 -2.12
N HIS A 116 2.63 19.06 -1.67
CA HIS A 116 1.28 19.33 -2.17
C HIS A 116 0.81 20.73 -1.80
N ARG A 117 1.07 21.15 -0.59
CA ARG A 117 0.67 22.49 -0.15
C ARG A 117 1.35 23.60 -0.94
N LYS A 118 2.55 23.35 -1.38
CA LYS A 118 3.32 24.35 -2.12
C LYS A 118 2.78 24.61 -3.52
N LYS A 119 1.98 23.71 -4.04
CA LYS A 119 1.38 23.88 -5.37
C LYS A 119 0.11 24.73 -5.33
N ASP A 120 -0.41 24.94 -4.18
CA ASP A 120 -1.60 25.77 -3.98
C ASP A 120 -1.21 27.23 -3.82
#